data_c518e1f2fa6421f829eac2809e01a19e
#
_entry.id   c518e1f2fa6421f829eac2809e01a19e
#
_cell.length_a   1.000
_cell.length_b   1.000
_cell.length_c   1.000
_cell.angle_alpha   90.00
_cell.angle_beta   90.00
_cell.angle_gamma   90.00
#
_symmetry.space_group_name_H-M   'P 1'
#
loop_
_entity.id
_entity.type
_entity.pdbx_description
1 polymer ?
#
loop_
_entity_poly.entity_id
_entity_poly.type
_entity_poly.pdbx_seq_one_letter_code
_entity_poly.pdbx_strand_id
1 'polypeptide(L)'
;MAGFGKTKEAQAEVAAEKKLEETPAVQRNDADPFAALRKELQMMDNAPQTHLFMGIAGHDNTGKTAIVTDAFTKWLAMPERTEQEKKMQLWIMDFEGGGAANKSAFHSNNDNIKIFEPWVMMKGDSTAYNYPDTHLRVMGITQFANDIAQKQRDPEYDGPRLWGFHVTGVDLWDSVCVNCMRI
;
A
#
# COMPACT_ATOMS: atom_id res chain seq x y z
N MET A 1 -49.15 58.19 29.86
CA MET A 1 -47.83 57.53 29.88
C MET A 1 -48.05 56.08 30.22
N ALA A 2 -47.98 55.25 29.23
CA ALA A 2 -48.20 53.80 29.35
C ALA A 2 -46.83 53.10 29.48
N GLY A 3 -46.57 52.52 30.69
CA GLY A 3 -45.37 51.72 30.90
C GLY A 3 -45.50 50.33 30.29
N PHE A 4 -44.64 50.02 29.37
CA PHE A 4 -44.52 48.68 28.78
C PHE A 4 -43.86 47.75 29.80
N GLY A 5 -44.65 46.89 30.42
CA GLY A 5 -44.17 45.78 31.23
C GLY A 5 -43.57 44.73 30.32
N LYS A 6 -42.25 44.43 30.51
CA LYS A 6 -41.62 43.28 29.81
C LYS A 6 -42.28 42.00 30.29
N THR A 7 -42.81 41.25 29.38
CA THR A 7 -43.49 39.97 29.61
C THR A 7 -42.52 38.93 30.20
N LYS A 8 -43.03 38.08 31.08
CA LYS A 8 -42.24 37.00 31.70
C LYS A 8 -41.58 36.05 30.71
N GLU A 9 -42.09 36.01 29.49
CA GLU A 9 -41.52 35.21 28.39
C GLU A 9 -40.17 35.73 27.93
N ALA A 10 -40.00 37.07 27.82
CA ALA A 10 -38.70 37.65 27.42
C ALA A 10 -37.58 37.40 28.46
N GLN A 11 -37.97 37.25 29.74
CA GLN A 11 -37.00 36.91 30.79
C GLN A 11 -36.63 35.43 30.82
N ALA A 12 -37.53 34.53 30.36
CA ALA A 12 -37.24 33.12 30.26
C ALA A 12 -36.33 32.81 29.04
N GLU A 13 -36.50 33.55 27.96
CA GLU A 13 -35.67 33.39 26.75
C GLU A 13 -34.22 33.85 26.97
N VAL A 14 -34.02 34.98 27.68
CA VAL A 14 -32.68 35.45 28.05
C VAL A 14 -31.98 34.51 29.06
N ALA A 15 -32.77 33.85 29.94
CA ALA A 15 -32.22 32.87 30.88
C ALA A 15 -31.87 31.53 30.18
N ALA A 16 -32.60 31.18 29.11
CA ALA A 16 -32.30 30.00 28.29
C ALA A 16 -31.04 30.21 27.41
N GLU A 17 -30.90 31.41 26.82
CA GLU A 17 -29.67 31.73 26.06
C GLU A 17 -28.43 31.77 26.95
N LYS A 18 -28.52 32.29 28.17
CA LYS A 18 -27.39 32.29 29.09
C LYS A 18 -27.00 30.89 29.58
N LYS A 19 -27.94 29.94 29.58
CA LYS A 19 -27.66 28.54 29.95
C LYS A 19 -27.05 27.72 28.83
N LEU A 20 -27.15 28.20 27.59
CA LEU A 20 -26.49 27.57 26.40
C LEU A 20 -25.01 27.98 26.29
N GLU A 21 -24.60 29.10 26.88
CA GLU A 21 -23.19 29.54 26.87
C GLU A 21 -22.32 28.88 27.96
N GLU A 22 -22.93 28.20 28.92
CA GLU A 22 -22.20 27.44 29.94
C GLU A 22 -22.19 25.94 29.67
N THR A 23 -22.03 25.54 28.41
CA THR A 23 -21.56 24.18 28.14
C THR A 23 -20.13 24.10 28.65
N PRO A 24 -19.82 23.23 29.63
CA PRO A 24 -18.44 23.10 30.10
C PRO A 24 -17.57 22.87 28.91
N ALA A 25 -16.60 23.75 28.71
CA ALA A 25 -15.58 23.56 27.69
C ALA A 25 -15.05 22.15 27.89
N VAL A 26 -15.36 21.28 26.89
CA VAL A 26 -14.75 19.97 26.84
C VAL A 26 -13.27 20.25 26.92
N GLN A 27 -12.65 19.91 28.05
CA GLN A 27 -11.21 19.91 28.18
C GLN A 27 -10.74 18.96 27.08
N ARG A 28 -10.44 19.54 25.92
CA ARG A 28 -9.68 18.82 24.90
C ARG A 28 -8.38 18.49 25.60
N ASN A 29 -8.22 17.23 25.95
CA ASN A 29 -6.91 16.72 26.25
C ASN A 29 -6.06 17.08 25.03
N ASP A 30 -5.20 18.09 25.19
CA ASP A 30 -4.24 18.53 24.17
C ASP A 30 -3.17 17.46 23.90
N ALA A 31 -3.41 16.23 24.33
CA ALA A 31 -2.63 15.09 23.91
C ALA A 31 -2.93 14.86 22.44
N ASP A 32 -2.01 15.29 21.58
CA ASP A 32 -2.05 15.01 20.15
C ASP A 32 -2.31 13.49 19.94
N PRO A 33 -3.50 13.07 19.46
CA PRO A 33 -3.83 11.66 19.29
C PRO A 33 -2.87 10.96 18.30
N PHE A 34 -2.09 11.73 17.55
CA PHE A 34 -1.09 11.24 16.61
C PHE A 34 0.35 11.40 17.13
N ALA A 35 0.57 11.83 18.38
CA ALA A 35 1.92 12.04 18.91
C ALA A 35 2.77 10.77 18.87
N ALA A 36 2.17 9.62 19.20
CA ALA A 36 2.84 8.33 19.12
C ALA A 36 3.20 7.97 17.66
N LEU A 37 2.27 8.17 16.74
CA LEU A 37 2.47 7.93 15.31
C LEU A 37 3.51 8.89 14.72
N ARG A 38 3.49 10.18 15.11
CA ARG A 38 4.51 11.15 14.66
C ARG A 38 5.90 10.78 15.17
N LYS A 39 6.00 10.32 16.42
CA LYS A 39 7.26 9.85 16.97
C LYS A 39 7.79 8.62 16.22
N GLU A 40 6.91 7.69 15.89
CA GLU A 40 7.24 6.51 15.09
C GLU A 40 7.70 6.92 13.68
N LEU A 41 6.98 7.83 13.01
CA LEU A 41 7.36 8.37 11.70
C LEU A 41 8.70 9.12 11.74
N GLN A 42 8.97 9.91 12.79
CA GLN A 42 10.25 10.58 12.98
C GLN A 42 11.40 9.60 13.23
N MET A 43 11.14 8.48 13.90
CA MET A 43 12.13 7.41 14.04
C MET A 43 12.39 6.72 12.68
N MET A 44 11.38 6.63 11.81
CA MET A 44 11.54 6.14 10.45
C MET A 44 12.30 7.13 9.56
N ASP A 45 12.10 8.45 9.73
CA ASP A 45 12.83 9.49 8.99
C ASP A 45 14.34 9.51 9.33
N ASN A 46 14.71 9.10 10.53
CA ASN A 46 16.11 8.98 10.95
C ASN A 46 16.78 7.65 10.52
N ALA A 47 15.98 6.67 10.06
CA ALA A 47 16.54 5.49 9.39
C ALA A 47 16.83 5.87 7.93
N PRO A 48 17.97 5.43 7.35
CA PRO A 48 18.21 5.64 5.93
C PRO A 48 17.01 5.05 5.18
N GLN A 49 16.21 5.94 4.57
CA GLN A 49 15.05 5.52 3.77
C GLN A 49 15.60 4.78 2.54
N THR A 50 15.64 3.47 2.64
CA THR A 50 16.08 2.60 1.55
C THR A 50 14.92 2.17 0.65
N HIS A 51 13.68 2.57 0.99
CA HIS A 51 12.50 2.09 0.29
C HIS A 51 11.66 3.25 -0.27
N LEU A 52 11.41 3.20 -1.57
CA LEU A 52 10.46 4.05 -2.26
C LEU A 52 9.13 3.30 -2.40
N PHE A 53 8.05 3.87 -1.86
CA PHE A 53 6.69 3.44 -2.18
C PHE A 53 6.12 4.36 -3.25
N MET A 54 5.77 3.80 -4.41
CA MET A 54 5.27 4.55 -5.55
C MET A 54 4.02 3.91 -6.13
N GLY A 55 2.95 4.68 -6.27
CA GLY A 55 1.74 4.31 -7.01
C GLY A 55 1.83 4.83 -8.45
N ILE A 56 1.54 3.97 -9.43
CA ILE A 56 1.45 4.34 -10.84
C ILE A 56 0.02 4.06 -11.30
N ALA A 57 -0.72 5.11 -11.62
CA ALA A 57 -2.08 5.01 -12.13
C ALA A 57 -2.13 5.33 -13.63
N GLY A 58 -3.06 4.70 -14.34
CA GLY A 58 -3.29 4.93 -15.78
C GLY A 58 -4.19 3.84 -16.36
N HIS A 59 -4.72 4.08 -17.55
CA HIS A 59 -5.51 3.09 -18.29
C HIS A 59 -4.70 1.82 -18.61
N ASP A 60 -5.40 0.75 -18.98
CA ASP A 60 -4.78 -0.48 -19.42
C ASP A 60 -3.86 -0.22 -20.61
N ASN A 61 -2.81 -1.01 -20.70
CA ASN A 61 -1.80 -0.91 -21.77
C ASN A 61 -1.06 0.44 -21.87
N THR A 62 -1.07 1.27 -20.83
CA THR A 62 -0.31 2.54 -20.80
C THR A 62 1.16 2.39 -20.41
N GLY A 63 1.66 1.17 -20.29
CA GLY A 63 3.07 0.91 -19.98
C GLY A 63 3.47 1.03 -18.52
N LYS A 64 2.51 0.98 -17.59
CA LYS A 64 2.79 1.05 -16.13
C LYS A 64 3.87 0.05 -15.70
N THR A 65 3.71 -1.21 -16.07
CA THR A 65 4.68 -2.28 -15.76
C THR A 65 6.00 -2.08 -16.50
N ALA A 66 5.96 -1.58 -17.74
CA ALA A 66 7.16 -1.30 -18.53
C ALA A 66 8.06 -0.25 -17.85
N ILE A 67 7.48 0.80 -17.26
CA ILE A 67 8.23 1.82 -16.51
C ILE A 67 9.05 1.18 -15.39
N VAL A 68 8.46 0.26 -14.63
CA VAL A 68 9.13 -0.39 -13.49
C VAL A 68 10.21 -1.35 -13.97
N THR A 69 9.93 -2.16 -14.99
CA THR A 69 10.89 -3.12 -15.56
C THR A 69 12.07 -2.43 -16.24
N ASP A 70 11.81 -1.34 -16.95
CA ASP A 70 12.86 -0.53 -17.58
C ASP A 70 13.73 0.19 -16.54
N ALA A 71 13.11 0.76 -15.51
CA ALA A 71 13.84 1.40 -14.41
C ALA A 71 14.77 0.40 -13.72
N PHE A 72 14.27 -0.79 -13.42
CA PHE A 72 15.08 -1.87 -12.83
C PHE A 72 16.21 -2.29 -13.75
N THR A 73 15.92 -2.56 -15.03
CA THR A 73 16.93 -3.00 -16.00
C THR A 73 18.02 -1.96 -16.21
N LYS A 74 17.65 -0.67 -16.30
CA LYS A 74 18.61 0.44 -16.39
C LYS A 74 19.44 0.55 -15.12
N TRP A 75 18.81 0.45 -13.96
CA TRP A 75 19.52 0.46 -12.69
C TRP A 75 20.52 -0.69 -12.59
N LEU A 76 20.14 -1.91 -12.99
CA LEU A 76 21.00 -3.10 -12.97
C LEU A 76 22.20 -2.95 -13.91
N ALA A 77 22.03 -2.25 -15.03
CA ALA A 77 23.07 -2.02 -16.03
C ALA A 77 24.08 -0.91 -15.65
N MET A 78 23.87 -0.19 -14.56
CA MET A 78 24.80 0.85 -14.10
C MET A 78 26.15 0.25 -13.73
N PRO A 79 27.26 0.79 -14.21
CA PRO A 79 28.60 0.18 -14.00
C PRO A 79 29.09 0.22 -12.54
N GLU A 80 28.59 1.17 -11.75
CA GLU A 80 28.92 1.32 -10.34
C GLU A 80 28.27 0.29 -9.40
N ARG A 81 27.44 -0.61 -9.92
CA ARG A 81 26.74 -1.61 -9.11
C ARG A 81 27.70 -2.70 -8.64
N THR A 82 27.60 -2.99 -7.36
CA THR A 82 28.33 -4.10 -6.73
C THR A 82 27.82 -5.46 -7.25
N GLU A 83 28.61 -6.50 -7.06
CA GLU A 83 28.21 -7.88 -7.44
C GLU A 83 26.96 -8.35 -6.64
N GLN A 84 26.76 -7.84 -5.43
CA GLN A 84 25.55 -8.12 -4.66
C GLN A 84 24.32 -7.40 -5.25
N GLU A 85 24.47 -6.14 -5.65
CA GLU A 85 23.40 -5.38 -6.30
C GLU A 85 23.02 -5.97 -7.65
N LYS A 86 23.95 -6.48 -8.41
CA LYS A 86 23.67 -7.18 -9.69
C LYS A 86 22.84 -8.45 -9.53
N LYS A 87 22.77 -9.02 -8.33
CA LYS A 87 21.91 -10.17 -7.99
C LYS A 87 20.54 -9.78 -7.46
N MET A 88 20.25 -8.48 -7.30
CA MET A 88 18.93 -8.03 -6.85
C MET A 88 17.85 -8.39 -7.86
N GLN A 89 16.66 -8.64 -7.37
CA GLN A 89 15.53 -9.09 -8.14
C GLN A 89 14.38 -8.08 -8.08
N LEU A 90 13.71 -7.89 -9.19
CA LEU A 90 12.40 -7.27 -9.26
C LEU A 90 11.34 -8.36 -9.25
N TRP A 91 10.45 -8.33 -8.26
CA TRP A 91 9.32 -9.23 -8.18
C TRP A 91 8.05 -8.52 -8.62
N ILE A 92 7.31 -9.16 -9.52
CA ILE A 92 6.04 -8.64 -10.05
C ILE A 92 4.95 -9.65 -9.72
N MET A 93 3.97 -9.23 -8.91
CA MET A 93 2.73 -9.96 -8.72
C MET A 93 1.73 -9.48 -9.78
N ASP A 94 1.47 -10.33 -10.75
CA ASP A 94 0.82 -9.98 -12.01
C ASP A 94 -0.62 -10.49 -12.07
N PHE A 95 -1.58 -9.65 -11.69
CA PHE A 95 -3.00 -9.98 -11.79
C PHE A 95 -3.56 -9.81 -13.21
N GLU A 96 -2.91 -8.98 -14.05
CA GLU A 96 -3.41 -8.60 -15.37
C GLU A 96 -2.77 -9.38 -16.52
N GLY A 97 -1.70 -10.13 -16.24
CA GLY A 97 -0.90 -10.83 -17.28
C GLY A 97 0.06 -9.91 -18.07
N GLY A 98 0.03 -8.60 -17.80
CA GLY A 98 0.87 -7.63 -18.50
C GLY A 98 2.35 -7.73 -18.16
N GLY A 99 2.69 -8.19 -16.95
CA GLY A 99 4.06 -8.40 -16.49
C GLY A 99 4.76 -9.50 -17.26
N ALA A 100 4.10 -10.64 -17.42
CA ALA A 100 4.62 -11.78 -18.20
C ALA A 100 4.81 -11.41 -19.66
N ALA A 101 3.84 -10.72 -20.27
CA ALA A 101 3.93 -10.25 -21.64
C ALA A 101 5.08 -9.25 -21.83
N ASN A 102 5.23 -8.28 -20.94
CA ASN A 102 6.32 -7.29 -20.98
C ASN A 102 7.69 -7.96 -20.84
N LYS A 103 7.85 -8.85 -19.86
CA LYS A 103 9.11 -9.60 -19.70
C LYS A 103 9.45 -10.38 -20.95
N SER A 104 8.50 -11.11 -21.51
CA SER A 104 8.72 -11.90 -22.72
C SER A 104 9.16 -11.06 -23.92
N ALA A 105 8.52 -9.89 -24.11
CA ALA A 105 8.78 -9.02 -25.25
C ALA A 105 10.09 -8.23 -25.17
N PHE A 106 10.45 -7.73 -23.97
CA PHE A 106 11.51 -6.74 -23.83
C PHE A 106 12.63 -7.14 -22.87
N HIS A 107 12.40 -8.13 -22.00
CA HIS A 107 13.32 -8.51 -20.92
C HIS A 107 13.50 -10.03 -20.81
N SER A 108 13.35 -10.77 -21.90
CA SER A 108 13.37 -12.24 -21.92
C SER A 108 14.64 -12.85 -21.30
N ASN A 109 15.78 -12.18 -21.45
CA ASN A 109 17.07 -12.62 -20.92
C ASN A 109 17.38 -12.08 -19.51
N ASN A 110 16.43 -11.39 -18.88
CA ASN A 110 16.65 -10.85 -17.54
C ASN A 110 16.06 -11.79 -16.48
N ASP A 111 16.89 -12.70 -15.99
CA ASP A 111 16.49 -13.67 -14.96
C ASP A 111 16.24 -13.03 -13.59
N ASN A 112 16.63 -11.77 -13.39
CA ASN A 112 16.37 -11.04 -12.16
C ASN A 112 14.95 -10.48 -12.07
N ILE A 113 14.16 -10.54 -13.15
CA ILE A 113 12.73 -10.21 -13.11
C ILE A 113 11.94 -11.51 -12.87
N LYS A 114 11.27 -11.58 -11.73
CA LYS A 114 10.43 -12.73 -11.35
C LYS A 114 8.95 -12.33 -11.43
N ILE A 115 8.18 -13.12 -12.16
CA ILE A 115 6.74 -12.92 -12.32
C ILE A 115 6.02 -13.99 -11.50
N PHE A 116 5.05 -13.57 -10.73
CA PHE A 116 4.18 -14.42 -9.94
C PHE A 116 2.73 -14.20 -10.40
N GLU A 117 2.13 -15.21 -10.96
CA GLU A 117 0.69 -15.23 -11.26
C GLU A 117 -0.06 -15.63 -9.99
N PRO A 118 -0.86 -14.72 -9.40
CA PRO A 118 -1.51 -14.99 -8.13
C PRO A 118 -2.76 -15.86 -8.25
N TRP A 119 -3.37 -15.90 -9.44
CA TRP A 119 -4.62 -16.60 -9.65
C TRP A 119 -4.52 -18.12 -9.44
N VAL A 120 -5.47 -18.67 -8.69
CA VAL A 120 -5.66 -20.11 -8.51
C VAL A 120 -6.99 -20.49 -9.13
N MET A 121 -6.98 -21.45 -10.04
CA MET A 121 -8.20 -21.95 -10.69
C MET A 121 -8.92 -22.95 -9.81
N MET A 122 -10.24 -23.06 -9.94
CA MET A 122 -11.02 -24.10 -9.25
C MET A 122 -10.70 -25.48 -9.85
N LYS A 123 -10.67 -26.48 -8.97
CA LYS A 123 -10.48 -27.86 -9.43
C LYS A 123 -11.65 -28.30 -10.33
N GLY A 124 -11.31 -28.72 -11.54
CA GLY A 124 -12.30 -29.20 -12.52
C GLY A 124 -12.97 -28.12 -13.35
N ASP A 125 -12.69 -26.84 -13.07
CA ASP A 125 -13.17 -25.71 -13.87
C ASP A 125 -12.04 -24.71 -14.09
N SER A 126 -11.50 -24.70 -15.31
CA SER A 126 -10.42 -23.79 -15.71
C SER A 126 -10.91 -22.37 -16.06
N THR A 127 -12.18 -22.10 -15.91
CA THR A 127 -12.77 -20.78 -16.18
C THR A 127 -13.16 -20.01 -14.91
N ALA A 128 -13.12 -20.68 -13.77
CA ALA A 128 -13.49 -20.08 -12.49
C ALA A 128 -12.29 -19.97 -11.54
N TYR A 129 -12.17 -18.84 -10.86
CA TYR A 129 -11.13 -18.60 -9.87
C TYR A 129 -11.53 -19.10 -8.48
N ASN A 130 -10.59 -19.73 -7.79
CA ASN A 130 -10.68 -20.02 -6.36
C ASN A 130 -10.17 -18.83 -5.57
N TYR A 131 -11.06 -17.95 -5.17
CA TYR A 131 -10.68 -16.70 -4.45
C TYR A 131 -9.99 -16.96 -3.10
N PRO A 132 -10.44 -17.88 -2.24
CA PRO A 132 -9.73 -18.21 -1.00
C PRO A 132 -8.29 -18.66 -1.22
N ASP A 133 -8.06 -19.57 -2.16
CA ASP A 133 -6.71 -20.06 -2.44
C ASP A 133 -5.86 -18.99 -3.12
N THR A 134 -6.45 -18.14 -3.98
CA THR A 134 -5.80 -16.97 -4.55
C THR A 134 -5.36 -16.01 -3.45
N HIS A 135 -6.23 -15.72 -2.49
CA HIS A 135 -5.91 -14.86 -1.34
C HIS A 135 -4.73 -15.43 -0.54
N LEU A 136 -4.77 -16.71 -0.19
CA LEU A 136 -3.68 -17.37 0.54
C LEU A 136 -2.36 -17.31 -0.24
N ARG A 137 -2.40 -17.51 -1.55
CA ARG A 137 -1.23 -17.42 -2.42
C ARG A 137 -0.63 -16.02 -2.43
N VAL A 138 -1.47 -14.98 -2.56
CA VAL A 138 -1.03 -13.58 -2.50
C VAL A 138 -0.40 -13.26 -1.16
N MET A 139 -1.05 -13.64 -0.06
CA MET A 139 -0.51 -13.43 1.27
C MET A 139 0.85 -14.13 1.46
N GLY A 140 0.98 -15.37 0.97
CA GLY A 140 2.24 -16.11 1.01
C GLY A 140 3.36 -15.44 0.23
N ILE A 141 3.09 -14.97 -0.99
CA ILE A 141 4.08 -14.24 -1.81
C ILE A 141 4.49 -12.94 -1.10
N THR A 142 3.53 -12.18 -0.59
CA THR A 142 3.78 -10.90 0.10
C THR A 142 4.60 -11.13 1.37
N GLN A 143 4.24 -12.14 2.18
CA GLN A 143 4.99 -12.48 3.38
C GLN A 143 6.43 -12.87 3.03
N PHE A 144 6.62 -13.69 2.00
CA PHE A 144 7.96 -14.10 1.58
C PHE A 144 8.79 -12.92 1.07
N ALA A 145 8.20 -11.99 0.31
CA ALA A 145 8.87 -10.76 -0.11
C ALA A 145 9.29 -9.90 1.10
N ASN A 146 8.40 -9.77 2.10
CA ASN A 146 8.72 -9.05 3.33
C ASN A 146 9.85 -9.72 4.12
N ASP A 147 9.84 -11.04 4.24
CA ASP A 147 10.91 -11.79 4.92
C ASP A 147 12.27 -11.57 4.25
N ILE A 148 12.33 -11.56 2.92
CA ILE A 148 13.56 -11.23 2.18
C ILE A 148 13.96 -9.78 2.44
N ALA A 149 13.02 -8.83 2.38
CA ALA A 149 13.27 -7.42 2.63
C ALA A 149 13.83 -7.16 4.05
N GLN A 150 13.43 -7.96 5.02
CA GLN A 150 14.02 -7.91 6.37
C GLN A 150 15.44 -8.53 6.41
N LYS A 151 15.58 -9.72 5.85
CA LYS A 151 16.88 -10.45 5.85
C LYS A 151 17.98 -9.72 5.08
N GLN A 152 17.66 -9.06 3.98
CA GLN A 152 18.64 -8.34 3.17
C GLN A 152 19.25 -7.11 3.85
N ARG A 153 18.75 -6.73 5.04
CA ARG A 153 19.36 -5.68 5.89
C ARG A 153 20.64 -6.19 6.56
N ASP A 154 20.77 -7.51 6.67
CA ASP A 154 21.98 -8.14 7.16
C ASP A 154 23.05 -8.14 6.04
N PRO A 155 24.21 -7.53 6.24
CA PRO A 155 25.30 -7.54 5.27
C PRO A 155 25.80 -8.97 4.93
N GLU A 156 25.70 -9.92 5.86
CA GLU A 156 26.13 -11.31 5.69
C GLU A 156 25.08 -12.17 4.97
N TYR A 157 23.90 -11.63 4.71
CA TYR A 157 22.87 -12.38 4.00
C TYR A 157 23.26 -12.62 2.53
N ASP A 158 23.41 -13.87 2.16
CA ASP A 158 23.80 -14.34 0.82
C ASP A 158 22.64 -14.82 -0.06
N GLY A 159 21.42 -14.79 0.49
CA GLY A 159 20.21 -15.18 -0.22
C GLY A 159 19.73 -14.16 -1.26
N PRO A 160 18.55 -14.39 -1.87
CA PRO A 160 17.95 -13.46 -2.84
C PRO A 160 17.71 -12.11 -2.20
N ARG A 161 17.97 -11.03 -2.95
CA ARG A 161 17.76 -9.65 -2.52
C ARG A 161 16.71 -9.01 -3.42
N LEU A 162 15.82 -8.22 -2.83
CA LEU A 162 14.80 -7.49 -3.57
C LEU A 162 15.26 -6.07 -3.87
N TRP A 163 15.23 -5.70 -5.14
CA TRP A 163 15.26 -4.32 -5.59
C TRP A 163 13.89 -3.67 -5.42
N GLY A 164 12.83 -4.41 -5.76
CA GLY A 164 11.47 -3.93 -5.63
C GLY A 164 10.43 -5.05 -5.71
N PHE A 165 9.24 -4.74 -5.20
CA PHE A 165 8.04 -5.57 -5.31
C PHE A 165 6.94 -4.75 -5.96
N HIS A 166 6.49 -5.17 -7.13
CA HIS A 166 5.48 -4.49 -7.94
C HIS A 166 4.21 -5.33 -7.99
N VAL A 167 3.06 -4.69 -7.83
CA VAL A 167 1.75 -5.33 -7.95
C VAL A 167 1.00 -4.66 -9.08
N THR A 168 0.56 -5.45 -10.07
CA THR A 168 -0.34 -4.99 -11.14
C THR A 168 -1.78 -5.30 -10.76
N GLY A 169 -2.75 -4.52 -11.25
CA GLY A 169 -4.17 -4.80 -11.04
C GLY A 169 -4.61 -4.76 -9.57
N VAL A 170 -4.31 -3.69 -8.86
CA VAL A 170 -4.68 -3.52 -7.43
C VAL A 170 -6.20 -3.59 -7.24
N ASP A 171 -7.00 -3.13 -8.19
CA ASP A 171 -8.45 -3.25 -8.24
C ASP A 171 -8.92 -4.72 -8.29
N LEU A 172 -8.19 -5.58 -9.00
CA LEU A 172 -8.45 -7.02 -9.02
C LEU A 172 -8.14 -7.67 -7.66
N TRP A 173 -7.11 -7.18 -6.96
CA TRP A 173 -6.83 -7.60 -5.59
C TRP A 173 -7.96 -7.22 -4.62
N ASP A 174 -8.53 -6.03 -4.72
CA ASP A 174 -9.70 -5.63 -3.96
C ASP A 174 -10.87 -6.59 -4.20
N SER A 175 -11.11 -6.98 -5.46
CA SER A 175 -12.11 -7.95 -5.83
C SER A 175 -11.89 -9.33 -5.17
N VAL A 176 -10.64 -9.78 -5.05
CA VAL A 176 -10.30 -11.02 -4.33
C VAL A 176 -10.66 -10.90 -2.86
N CYS A 177 -10.27 -9.80 -2.20
CA CYS A 177 -10.57 -9.56 -0.80
C CYS A 177 -12.08 -9.53 -0.52
N VAL A 178 -12.85 -8.79 -1.33
CA VAL A 178 -14.31 -8.70 -1.19
C VAL A 178 -14.98 -10.07 -1.36
N ASN A 179 -14.55 -10.88 -2.32
CA ASN A 179 -15.14 -12.20 -2.53
C ASN A 179 -14.76 -13.18 -1.42
N CYS A 180 -13.57 -13.08 -0.82
CA CYS A 180 -13.19 -13.88 0.34
C CYS A 180 -14.03 -13.54 1.59
N MET A 181 -14.47 -12.29 1.76
CA MET A 181 -15.30 -11.87 2.90
C MET A 181 -16.78 -12.27 2.78
N ARG A 182 -17.22 -12.73 1.61
CA ARG A 182 -18.62 -13.13 1.35
C ARG A 182 -18.88 -14.62 1.53
N ILE A 183 -17.86 -15.40 1.83
CA ILE A 183 -17.93 -16.82 2.11
C ILE A 183 -18.04 -17.04 3.61
#